data_a5c98456190f2a605b1931b459a1469c
#
_entry.id   a5c98456190f2a605b1931b459a1469c
#
_cell.length_a   1.000
_cell.length_b   1.000
_cell.length_c   1.000
_cell.angle_alpha   90.00
_cell.angle_beta   90.00
_cell.angle_gamma   90.00
#
_symmetry.space_group_name_H-M   'P 1'
#
loop_
_entity.id
_entity.type
_entity.pdbx_description
1 polymer ?
#
loop_
_entity_poly.entity_id
_entity_poly.type
_entity_poly.pdbx_seq_one_letter_code
_entity_poly.pdbx_strand_id
1 'polypeptide(L)'
;MAARKKPELLIPASSLDVLKTAVTYGADAVYIGGEAFGLRAKAKNFSKEDMAEGITFAHAHDVKVYVTANILAHNDDLDGVRAYFRELKTIGPDALIISDPGVFMIAKSELPEMELHISTQANNCNYGTFNFWHQLGAKRVVSARELSLYELKQIRARIPDDLEIETFVHGAMCISYSGRCLLSNYMVGRDANQGACTHPCRWKYSIVEETRPGEYYPVYENERGTYIFNSKDLCMIEHIPDLAESGIDSLKVEGRMKTALYVATVARTYRKALDDYFEDPKKYEANMEWYKEEIGKCTYREFTTGFFYGKPSSDAQIYNSNTYVKNYTYLGTVESIDENGRSVFEQKNKFTVGETIERMKPDGTNVSLKVIGIFDEDGNAQESAPHPKQMLHVVFDGETEPQDILRRQEPDEKQ
;
A
#
# COMPACT_ATOMS: atom_id res chain seq x y z
N MET A 1 -17.69 12.72 26.16
CA MET A 1 -17.07 11.81 25.17
C MET A 1 -15.57 11.99 25.32
N ALA A 2 -14.79 10.92 25.48
CA ALA A 2 -13.33 11.03 25.43
C ALA A 2 -12.93 11.65 24.08
N ALA A 3 -11.89 12.50 24.07
CA ALA A 3 -11.38 13.09 22.85
C ALA A 3 -11.00 11.95 21.89
N ARG A 4 -11.56 11.93 20.69
CA ARG A 4 -11.24 10.93 19.67
C ARG A 4 -9.75 11.03 19.34
N LYS A 5 -9.02 9.94 19.49
CA LYS A 5 -7.62 9.86 19.07
C LYS A 5 -7.58 9.74 17.55
N LYS A 6 -6.79 10.59 16.89
CA LYS A 6 -6.54 10.49 15.46
C LYS A 6 -5.75 9.21 15.18
N PRO A 7 -6.25 8.31 14.32
CA PRO A 7 -5.53 7.07 14.01
C PRO A 7 -4.26 7.34 13.20
N GLU A 8 -3.28 6.50 13.39
CA GLU A 8 -2.05 6.47 12.60
C GLU A 8 -2.35 6.13 11.14
N LEU A 9 -1.73 6.82 10.20
CA LEU A 9 -1.77 6.49 8.78
C LEU A 9 -0.51 5.69 8.40
N LEU A 10 -0.68 4.38 8.16
CA LEU A 10 0.39 3.44 7.85
C LEU A 10 0.47 3.14 6.36
N ILE A 11 1.57 3.56 5.73
CA ILE A 11 1.78 3.53 4.28
C ILE A 11 2.84 2.49 3.89
N PRO A 12 2.66 1.73 2.78
CA PRO A 12 3.65 0.78 2.29
C PRO A 12 4.81 1.46 1.54
N ALA A 13 6.00 0.86 1.58
CA ALA A 13 7.07 1.22 0.66
C ALA A 13 7.78 -0.01 0.08
N SER A 14 8.15 0.07 -1.21
CA SER A 14 8.85 -0.96 -1.98
C SER A 14 10.34 -0.70 -2.15
N SER A 15 10.80 0.52 -1.93
CA SER A 15 12.18 0.97 -2.07
C SER A 15 12.42 2.21 -1.22
N LEU A 16 13.67 2.60 -1.07
CA LEU A 16 14.07 3.80 -0.35
C LEU A 16 13.37 5.06 -0.90
N ASP A 17 13.30 5.22 -2.23
CA ASP A 17 12.63 6.37 -2.85
C ASP A 17 11.14 6.42 -2.53
N VAL A 18 10.47 5.25 -2.55
CA VAL A 18 9.05 5.14 -2.20
C VAL A 18 8.83 5.39 -0.70
N LEU A 19 9.78 4.99 0.16
CA LEU A 19 9.74 5.31 1.59
C LEU A 19 9.83 6.82 1.80
N LYS A 20 10.82 7.49 1.20
CA LYS A 20 10.97 8.95 1.25
C LYS A 20 9.70 9.65 0.76
N THR A 21 9.11 9.15 -0.34
CA THR A 21 7.83 9.64 -0.85
C THR A 21 6.69 9.46 0.17
N ALA A 22 6.54 8.28 0.79
CA ALA A 22 5.51 8.03 1.78
C ALA A 22 5.60 8.99 2.97
N VAL A 23 6.81 9.20 3.49
CA VAL A 23 7.10 10.14 4.59
C VAL A 23 6.73 11.56 4.19
N THR A 24 7.21 12.05 3.04
CA THR A 24 6.97 13.41 2.56
C THR A 24 5.47 13.68 2.30
N TYR A 25 4.72 12.66 1.86
CA TYR A 25 3.30 12.80 1.52
C TYR A 25 2.35 12.47 2.69
N GLY A 26 2.83 12.37 3.92
CA GLY A 26 2.03 12.45 5.14
C GLY A 26 1.75 11.12 5.83
N ALA A 27 2.59 10.11 5.67
CA ALA A 27 2.57 8.93 6.51
C ALA A 27 2.92 9.26 7.96
N ASP A 28 2.23 8.67 8.93
CA ASP A 28 2.66 8.65 10.34
C ASP A 28 3.60 7.47 10.60
N ALA A 29 3.46 6.41 9.81
CA ALA A 29 4.35 5.26 9.82
C ALA A 29 4.46 4.64 8.43
N VAL A 30 5.60 3.99 8.15
CA VAL A 30 5.83 3.26 6.89
C VAL A 30 6.15 1.80 7.20
N TYR A 31 5.57 0.86 6.44
CA TYR A 31 5.96 -0.53 6.55
C TYR A 31 6.71 -1.02 5.31
N ILE A 32 7.81 -1.73 5.54
CA ILE A 32 8.75 -2.20 4.53
C ILE A 32 9.00 -3.71 4.66
N GLY A 33 9.64 -4.31 3.67
CA GLY A 33 10.14 -5.68 3.73
C GLY A 33 11.62 -5.73 3.42
N GLY A 34 12.35 -6.46 4.24
CA GLY A 34 13.73 -6.83 3.95
C GLY A 34 13.85 -7.93 2.90
N GLU A 35 15.06 -8.24 2.51
CA GLU A 35 15.38 -9.28 1.52
C GLU A 35 14.95 -10.68 1.97
N ALA A 36 14.80 -10.90 3.28
CA ALA A 36 14.43 -12.18 3.88
C ALA A 36 13.12 -12.09 4.68
N PHE A 37 12.42 -13.22 4.80
CA PHE A 37 11.29 -13.48 5.70
C PHE A 37 10.07 -12.58 5.58
N GLY A 38 10.00 -11.68 4.59
CA GLY A 38 8.83 -10.90 4.24
C GLY A 38 8.00 -11.60 3.15
N LEU A 39 6.67 -11.45 3.21
CA LEU A 39 5.82 -11.79 2.07
C LEU A 39 6.19 -10.89 0.88
N ARG A 40 6.47 -11.51 -0.29
CA ARG A 40 6.95 -10.89 -1.55
C ARG A 40 8.48 -10.92 -1.72
N ALA A 41 9.10 -12.05 -1.35
CA ALA A 41 10.53 -12.31 -1.54
C ALA A 41 11.06 -12.09 -2.97
N LYS A 42 10.18 -12.02 -3.99
CA LYS A 42 10.55 -11.69 -5.40
C LYS A 42 10.32 -10.22 -5.78
N ALA A 43 9.90 -9.39 -4.81
CA ALA A 43 9.84 -7.94 -5.01
C ALA A 43 11.25 -7.33 -4.87
N LYS A 44 11.40 -6.09 -5.33
CA LYS A 44 12.52 -5.26 -4.91
C LYS A 44 12.35 -5.03 -3.41
N ASN A 45 13.16 -5.66 -2.60
CA ASN A 45 13.16 -5.53 -1.14
C ASN A 45 14.30 -4.60 -0.72
N PHE A 46 14.20 -4.06 0.49
CA PHE A 46 15.23 -3.18 1.01
C PHE A 46 16.50 -3.96 1.35
N SER A 47 17.65 -3.49 0.88
CA SER A 47 18.95 -3.87 1.41
C SER A 47 19.09 -3.38 2.87
N LYS A 48 20.10 -3.85 3.57
CA LYS A 48 20.38 -3.37 4.94
C LYS A 48 20.70 -1.88 4.95
N GLU A 49 21.45 -1.44 3.98
CA GLU A 49 21.87 -0.06 3.78
C GLU A 49 20.66 0.82 3.49
N ASP A 50 19.78 0.42 2.55
CA ASP A 50 18.54 1.14 2.25
C ASP A 50 17.60 1.21 3.46
N MET A 51 17.53 0.13 4.27
CA MET A 51 16.74 0.14 5.52
C MET A 51 17.29 1.15 6.51
N ALA A 52 18.60 1.14 6.75
CA ALA A 52 19.25 2.04 7.72
C ALA A 52 19.08 3.52 7.29
N GLU A 53 19.28 3.81 6.00
CA GLU A 53 19.06 5.15 5.45
C GLU A 53 17.58 5.56 5.55
N GLY A 54 16.67 4.66 5.16
CA GLY A 54 15.23 4.91 5.18
C GLY A 54 14.70 5.16 6.59
N ILE A 55 15.16 4.40 7.59
CA ILE A 55 14.79 4.58 9.00
C ILE A 55 15.33 5.91 9.51
N THR A 56 16.59 6.23 9.20
CA THR A 56 17.19 7.52 9.59
C THR A 56 16.40 8.70 9.00
N PHE A 57 16.03 8.60 7.72
CA PHE A 57 15.23 9.62 7.05
C PHE A 57 13.84 9.75 7.68
N ALA A 58 13.14 8.63 7.92
CA ALA A 58 11.81 8.62 8.51
C ALA A 58 11.82 9.23 9.94
N HIS A 59 12.77 8.81 10.78
CA HIS A 59 12.90 9.33 12.13
C HIS A 59 13.20 10.83 12.18
N ALA A 60 13.97 11.36 11.20
CA ALA A 60 14.20 12.81 11.08
C ALA A 60 12.93 13.62 10.76
N HIS A 61 11.85 12.93 10.36
CA HIS A 61 10.53 13.51 10.08
C HIS A 61 9.44 13.02 11.06
N ASP A 62 9.82 12.48 12.21
CA ASP A 62 8.91 11.92 13.23
C ASP A 62 7.99 10.78 12.71
N VAL A 63 8.43 10.03 11.68
CA VAL A 63 7.72 8.91 11.08
C VAL A 63 8.34 7.58 11.51
N LYS A 64 7.51 6.62 11.94
CA LYS A 64 7.93 5.28 12.36
C LYS A 64 8.14 4.35 11.17
N VAL A 65 9.00 3.35 11.34
CA VAL A 65 9.24 2.32 10.32
C VAL A 65 9.05 0.92 10.90
N TYR A 66 8.15 0.14 10.27
CA TYR A 66 7.84 -1.22 10.67
C TYR A 66 8.35 -2.23 9.63
N VAL A 67 9.06 -3.25 10.08
CA VAL A 67 9.63 -4.27 9.18
C VAL A 67 8.78 -5.54 9.21
N THR A 68 8.43 -6.04 8.02
CA THR A 68 7.65 -7.29 7.90
C THR A 68 8.55 -8.52 7.98
N ALA A 69 8.22 -9.45 8.88
CA ALA A 69 8.76 -10.80 9.00
C ALA A 69 7.58 -11.78 9.09
N ASN A 70 6.69 -11.73 8.10
CA ASN A 70 5.34 -12.29 8.17
C ASN A 70 5.08 -13.43 7.17
N ILE A 71 6.11 -14.18 6.79
CA ILE A 71 5.94 -15.47 6.09
C ILE A 71 5.32 -16.51 7.02
N LEU A 72 4.76 -17.57 6.48
CA LEU A 72 4.52 -18.82 7.19
C LEU A 72 5.83 -19.60 7.18
N ALA A 73 6.58 -19.52 8.28
CA ALA A 73 7.92 -20.11 8.36
C ALA A 73 7.88 -21.64 8.43
N HIS A 74 8.79 -22.29 7.71
CA HIS A 74 9.08 -23.72 7.84
C HIS A 74 10.30 -23.91 8.76
N ASN A 75 10.57 -25.15 9.17
CA ASN A 75 11.67 -25.44 10.10
C ASN A 75 13.02 -24.90 9.62
N ASP A 76 13.29 -25.02 8.31
CA ASP A 76 14.54 -24.57 7.69
C ASP A 76 14.72 -23.05 7.68
N ASP A 77 13.63 -22.28 7.89
CA ASP A 77 13.66 -20.82 7.95
C ASP A 77 14.10 -20.29 9.32
N LEU A 78 13.88 -21.06 10.42
CA LEU A 78 13.94 -20.54 11.78
C LEU A 78 15.33 -20.07 12.21
N ASP A 79 16.39 -20.74 11.77
CA ASP A 79 17.77 -20.32 12.07
C ASP A 79 18.12 -19.02 11.33
N GLY A 80 17.66 -18.88 10.08
CA GLY A 80 17.79 -17.66 9.31
C GLY A 80 17.02 -16.49 9.94
N VAL A 81 15.82 -16.74 10.48
CA VAL A 81 15.01 -15.73 11.21
C VAL A 81 15.78 -15.18 12.42
N ARG A 82 16.46 -16.05 13.20
CA ARG A 82 17.28 -15.60 14.35
C ARG A 82 18.39 -14.65 13.91
N ALA A 83 19.12 -15.03 12.86
CA ALA A 83 20.20 -14.21 12.32
C ALA A 83 19.68 -12.84 11.85
N TYR A 84 18.59 -12.86 11.10
CA TYR A 84 17.94 -11.66 10.60
C TYR A 84 17.47 -10.71 11.73
N PHE A 85 16.89 -11.23 12.79
CA PHE A 85 16.45 -10.40 13.92
C PHE A 85 17.63 -9.75 14.66
N ARG A 86 18.76 -10.43 14.77
CA ARG A 86 19.99 -9.83 15.32
C ARG A 86 20.50 -8.68 14.46
N GLU A 87 20.36 -8.79 13.14
CA GLU A 87 20.68 -7.69 12.21
C GLU A 87 19.71 -6.51 12.39
N LEU A 88 18.41 -6.76 12.44
CA LEU A 88 17.40 -5.72 12.65
C LEU A 88 17.59 -4.98 13.97
N LYS A 89 18.15 -5.63 15.00
CA LYS A 89 18.49 -4.97 16.26
C LYS A 89 19.47 -3.82 16.07
N THR A 90 20.40 -3.95 15.12
CA THR A 90 21.40 -2.89 14.83
C THR A 90 20.87 -1.82 13.88
N ILE A 91 19.91 -2.18 13.03
CA ILE A 91 19.28 -1.25 12.08
C ILE A 91 18.24 -0.37 12.78
N GLY A 92 17.52 -0.89 13.79
CA GLY A 92 16.66 -0.13 14.68
C GLY A 92 15.29 0.26 14.14
N PRO A 93 14.52 -0.64 13.51
CA PRO A 93 13.12 -0.37 13.20
C PRO A 93 12.29 -0.21 14.48
N ASP A 94 11.15 0.47 14.39
CA ASP A 94 10.27 0.72 15.54
C ASP A 94 9.45 -0.53 15.93
N ALA A 95 9.08 -1.37 14.97
CA ALA A 95 8.35 -2.60 15.23
C ALA A 95 8.57 -3.67 14.15
N LEU A 96 8.27 -4.93 14.52
CA LEU A 96 8.20 -6.06 13.60
C LEU A 96 6.75 -6.49 13.37
N ILE A 97 6.38 -6.76 12.11
CA ILE A 97 5.08 -7.30 11.73
C ILE A 97 5.23 -8.79 11.46
N ILE A 98 4.68 -9.64 12.34
CA ILE A 98 4.88 -11.09 12.37
C ILE A 98 3.52 -11.81 12.29
N SER A 99 3.49 -13.01 11.67
CA SER A 99 2.27 -13.83 11.59
C SER A 99 2.42 -15.20 12.25
N ASP A 100 3.62 -15.75 12.24
CA ASP A 100 3.91 -17.11 12.74
C ASP A 100 4.21 -17.08 14.24
N PRO A 101 3.55 -17.92 15.08
CA PRO A 101 3.80 -17.95 16.52
C PRO A 101 5.22 -18.37 16.89
N GLY A 102 5.87 -19.25 16.11
CA GLY A 102 7.26 -19.65 16.32
C GLY A 102 8.23 -18.50 16.08
N VAL A 103 8.03 -17.77 14.98
CA VAL A 103 8.78 -16.53 14.65
C VAL A 103 8.55 -15.47 15.72
N PHE A 104 7.32 -15.34 16.23
CA PHE A 104 6.99 -14.42 17.33
C PHE A 104 7.79 -14.72 18.60
N MET A 105 7.87 -16.00 19.00
CA MET A 105 8.65 -16.41 20.18
C MET A 105 10.15 -16.17 19.99
N ILE A 106 10.66 -16.37 18.77
CA ILE A 106 12.05 -16.03 18.44
C ILE A 106 12.28 -14.52 18.57
N ALA A 107 11.37 -13.68 18.04
CA ALA A 107 11.47 -12.24 18.17
C ALA A 107 11.51 -11.80 19.63
N LYS A 108 10.64 -12.33 20.47
CA LYS A 108 10.64 -12.06 21.93
C LYS A 108 11.95 -12.44 22.62
N SER A 109 12.61 -13.50 22.16
CA SER A 109 13.88 -13.95 22.71
C SER A 109 15.07 -13.11 22.26
N GLU A 110 15.13 -12.77 20.95
CA GLU A 110 16.26 -12.06 20.35
C GLU A 110 16.13 -10.52 20.51
N LEU A 111 14.91 -10.02 20.59
CA LEU A 111 14.56 -8.59 20.58
C LEU A 111 13.52 -8.26 21.67
N PRO A 112 13.82 -8.46 22.97
CA PRO A 112 12.84 -8.34 24.06
C PRO A 112 12.18 -6.97 24.18
N GLU A 113 12.83 -5.90 23.72
CA GLU A 113 12.33 -4.53 23.78
C GLU A 113 11.61 -4.08 22.49
N MET A 114 11.63 -4.91 21.43
CA MET A 114 11.03 -4.57 20.15
C MET A 114 9.50 -4.66 20.21
N GLU A 115 8.81 -3.65 19.70
CA GLU A 115 7.37 -3.74 19.52
C GLU A 115 7.01 -4.81 18.48
N LEU A 116 6.05 -5.67 18.82
CA LEU A 116 5.59 -6.75 17.95
C LEU A 116 4.14 -6.51 17.54
N HIS A 117 3.92 -6.42 16.24
CA HIS A 117 2.61 -6.27 15.60
C HIS A 117 2.22 -7.59 14.93
N ILE A 118 1.00 -8.04 15.15
CA ILE A 118 0.52 -9.30 14.56
C ILE A 118 -0.09 -9.03 13.20
N SER A 119 0.48 -9.64 12.17
CA SER A 119 0.02 -9.51 10.78
C SER A 119 -1.41 -10.03 10.58
N THR A 120 -2.13 -9.47 9.60
CA THR A 120 -3.39 -10.02 9.09
C THR A 120 -3.26 -11.47 8.59
N GLN A 121 -2.06 -11.95 8.28
CA GLN A 121 -1.77 -13.34 7.89
C GLN A 121 -2.06 -14.34 9.00
N ALA A 122 -2.12 -13.90 10.26
CA ALA A 122 -2.54 -14.72 11.40
C ALA A 122 -4.07 -14.89 11.49
N ASN A 123 -4.85 -14.25 10.61
CA ASN A 123 -6.32 -14.30 10.52
C ASN A 123 -7.03 -13.93 11.84
N ASN A 124 -6.75 -12.75 12.33
CA ASN A 124 -7.27 -12.22 13.58
C ASN A 124 -8.72 -11.76 13.41
N CYS A 125 -9.69 -12.64 13.73
CA CYS A 125 -11.11 -12.42 13.45
C CYS A 125 -11.98 -12.16 14.68
N ASN A 126 -11.47 -12.25 15.90
CA ASN A 126 -12.26 -12.11 17.10
C ASN A 126 -11.45 -11.64 18.31
N TYR A 127 -12.13 -11.08 19.31
CA TYR A 127 -11.49 -10.54 20.52
C TYR A 127 -10.68 -11.58 21.31
N GLY A 128 -11.02 -12.87 21.23
CA GLY A 128 -10.26 -13.93 21.88
C GLY A 128 -8.86 -14.07 21.28
N THR A 129 -8.73 -14.00 19.94
CA THR A 129 -7.45 -13.99 19.24
C THR A 129 -6.63 -12.74 19.58
N PHE A 130 -7.28 -11.56 19.64
CA PHE A 130 -6.61 -10.32 20.05
C PHE A 130 -6.06 -10.40 21.47
N ASN A 131 -6.87 -10.88 22.44
CA ASN A 131 -6.45 -11.08 23.82
C ASN A 131 -5.34 -12.12 23.96
N PHE A 132 -5.38 -13.19 23.16
CA PHE A 132 -4.29 -14.20 23.12
C PHE A 132 -2.94 -13.55 22.75
N TRP A 133 -2.91 -12.77 21.70
CA TRP A 133 -1.68 -12.09 21.27
C TRP A 133 -1.23 -11.03 22.28
N HIS A 134 -2.16 -10.30 22.89
CA HIS A 134 -1.84 -9.34 23.96
C HIS A 134 -1.18 -10.03 25.15
N GLN A 135 -1.73 -11.17 25.61
CA GLN A 135 -1.14 -11.96 26.71
C GLN A 135 0.28 -12.43 26.40
N LEU A 136 0.60 -12.67 25.14
CA LEU A 136 1.95 -12.98 24.70
C LEU A 136 2.85 -11.74 24.56
N GLY A 137 2.29 -10.54 24.69
CA GLY A 137 3.01 -9.26 24.65
C GLY A 137 3.07 -8.59 23.29
N ALA A 138 2.11 -8.89 22.42
CA ALA A 138 1.92 -8.10 21.19
C ALA A 138 1.36 -6.71 21.54
N LYS A 139 1.89 -5.68 20.90
CA LYS A 139 1.44 -4.29 21.07
C LYS A 139 0.27 -3.94 20.16
N ARG A 140 0.22 -4.53 18.96
CA ARG A 140 -0.77 -4.25 17.92
C ARG A 140 -1.20 -5.52 17.21
N VAL A 141 -2.48 -5.60 16.85
CA VAL A 141 -3.01 -6.71 16.05
C VAL A 141 -3.70 -6.16 14.81
N VAL A 142 -3.25 -6.63 13.63
CA VAL A 142 -3.89 -6.32 12.36
C VAL A 142 -5.09 -7.24 12.18
N SER A 143 -6.27 -6.66 12.04
CA SER A 143 -7.51 -7.40 11.82
C SER A 143 -7.51 -8.15 10.48
N ALA A 144 -8.29 -9.21 10.38
CA ALA A 144 -8.66 -9.78 9.09
C ALA A 144 -9.48 -8.76 8.29
N ARG A 145 -9.35 -8.78 6.94
CA ARG A 145 -10.05 -7.83 6.04
C ARG A 145 -11.53 -8.16 5.87
N GLU A 146 -11.92 -9.31 6.34
CA GLU A 146 -13.28 -9.87 6.27
C GLU A 146 -14.17 -9.42 7.44
N LEU A 147 -13.65 -8.58 8.34
CA LEU A 147 -14.41 -8.04 9.47
C LEU A 147 -15.17 -6.77 9.07
N SER A 148 -16.40 -6.67 9.58
CA SER A 148 -17.21 -5.46 9.52
C SER A 148 -16.83 -4.45 10.60
N LEU A 149 -17.23 -3.18 10.41
CA LEU A 149 -17.09 -2.13 11.44
C LEU A 149 -17.78 -2.52 12.77
N TYR A 150 -18.91 -3.21 12.67
CA TYR A 150 -19.62 -3.70 13.84
C TYR A 150 -18.77 -4.70 14.66
N GLU A 151 -18.13 -5.66 13.98
CA GLU A 151 -17.25 -6.65 14.62
C GLU A 151 -15.99 -5.98 15.19
N LEU A 152 -15.40 -4.98 14.51
CA LEU A 152 -14.27 -4.22 15.01
C LEU A 152 -14.64 -3.45 16.30
N LYS A 153 -15.79 -2.79 16.34
CA LYS A 153 -16.32 -2.15 17.56
C LYS A 153 -16.53 -3.16 18.69
N GLN A 154 -17.00 -4.36 18.38
CA GLN A 154 -17.15 -5.43 19.37
C GLN A 154 -15.80 -5.94 19.90
N ILE A 155 -14.78 -6.04 19.03
CA ILE A 155 -13.43 -6.40 19.43
C ILE A 155 -12.89 -5.32 20.37
N ARG A 156 -12.93 -4.04 19.95
CA ARG A 156 -12.45 -2.91 20.78
C ARG A 156 -13.06 -2.90 22.18
N ALA A 157 -14.35 -3.17 22.29
CA ALA A 157 -15.05 -3.19 23.59
C ALA A 157 -14.65 -4.34 24.53
N ARG A 158 -13.86 -5.33 24.05
CA ARG A 158 -13.51 -6.57 24.79
C ARG A 158 -12.03 -6.85 24.89
N ILE A 159 -11.20 -5.94 24.44
CA ILE A 159 -9.73 -6.04 24.53
C ILE A 159 -9.19 -4.91 25.42
N PRO A 160 -8.00 -5.05 26.00
CA PRO A 160 -7.36 -3.99 26.78
C PRO A 160 -7.13 -2.71 25.96
N ASP A 161 -7.15 -1.55 26.64
CA ASP A 161 -6.99 -0.24 26.01
C ASP A 161 -5.58 -0.02 25.44
N ASP A 162 -4.58 -0.72 25.98
CA ASP A 162 -3.18 -0.67 25.56
C ASP A 162 -2.85 -1.59 24.38
N LEU A 163 -3.80 -2.43 23.94
CA LEU A 163 -3.68 -3.22 22.72
C LEU A 163 -4.27 -2.44 21.54
N GLU A 164 -3.45 -2.16 20.54
CA GLU A 164 -3.85 -1.41 19.35
C GLU A 164 -4.50 -2.30 18.27
N ILE A 165 -5.53 -1.76 17.61
CA ILE A 165 -6.19 -2.34 16.45
C ILE A 165 -5.68 -1.64 15.18
N GLU A 166 -5.13 -2.41 14.24
CA GLU A 166 -4.80 -1.95 12.88
C GLU A 166 -5.74 -2.61 11.87
N THR A 167 -6.21 -1.87 10.87
CA THR A 167 -7.03 -2.44 9.80
C THR A 167 -6.66 -1.86 8.43
N PHE A 168 -6.84 -2.66 7.38
CA PHE A 168 -6.68 -2.16 6.01
C PHE A 168 -7.85 -1.28 5.60
N VAL A 169 -7.55 -0.13 5.00
CA VAL A 169 -8.56 0.85 4.55
C VAL A 169 -8.47 1.17 3.05
N HIS A 170 -7.39 0.75 2.39
CA HIS A 170 -7.19 1.01 0.97
C HIS A 170 -6.34 -0.06 0.29
N GLY A 171 -6.64 -0.32 -0.99
CA GLY A 171 -5.84 -1.14 -1.89
C GLY A 171 -6.39 -2.52 -2.17
N ALA A 172 -5.57 -3.39 -2.70
CA ALA A 172 -5.98 -4.68 -3.24
C ALA A 172 -6.62 -5.62 -2.22
N MET A 173 -7.80 -6.16 -2.54
CA MET A 173 -8.45 -7.24 -1.80
C MET A 173 -7.97 -8.61 -2.28
N CYS A 174 -8.02 -9.61 -1.40
CA CYS A 174 -7.71 -11.00 -1.70
C CYS A 174 -9.00 -11.81 -1.83
N ILE A 175 -9.00 -12.86 -2.66
CA ILE A 175 -10.14 -13.79 -2.82
C ILE A 175 -10.36 -14.68 -1.58
N SER A 176 -9.35 -14.86 -0.77
CA SER A 176 -9.40 -15.68 0.45
C SER A 176 -8.78 -14.94 1.63
N TYR A 177 -9.01 -15.47 2.83
CA TYR A 177 -8.29 -15.02 4.01
C TYR A 177 -6.78 -14.99 3.75
N SER A 178 -6.12 -13.95 4.25
CA SER A 178 -4.68 -13.76 4.08
C SER A 178 -3.89 -14.97 4.58
N GLY A 179 -2.91 -15.45 3.80
CA GLY A 179 -2.09 -16.61 4.15
C GLY A 179 -2.80 -17.97 4.04
N ARG A 180 -3.99 -18.07 3.45
CA ARG A 180 -4.76 -19.32 3.36
C ARG A 180 -4.98 -19.80 1.92
N CYS A 181 -4.50 -19.07 0.92
CA CYS A 181 -4.70 -19.39 -0.48
C CYS A 181 -3.57 -20.28 -1.01
N LEU A 182 -3.93 -21.42 -1.57
CA LEU A 182 -3.00 -22.33 -2.27
C LEU A 182 -3.07 -22.23 -3.79
N LEU A 183 -3.92 -21.35 -4.35
CA LEU A 183 -4.20 -21.30 -5.77
C LEU A 183 -2.94 -21.05 -6.62
N SER A 184 -2.07 -20.14 -6.20
CA SER A 184 -0.81 -19.86 -6.90
C SER A 184 0.17 -21.03 -6.85
N ASN A 185 0.23 -21.75 -5.72
CA ASN A 185 1.04 -22.96 -5.61
C ASN A 185 0.49 -24.06 -6.53
N TYR A 186 -0.82 -24.31 -6.48
CA TYR A 186 -1.47 -25.32 -7.30
C TYR A 186 -1.33 -25.06 -8.81
N MET A 187 -1.55 -23.81 -9.26
CA MET A 187 -1.58 -23.47 -10.68
C MET A 187 -0.19 -23.35 -11.32
N VAL A 188 0.82 -22.86 -10.58
CA VAL A 188 2.14 -22.51 -11.13
C VAL A 188 3.31 -22.87 -10.23
N GLY A 189 3.11 -23.66 -9.19
CA GLY A 189 4.17 -24.10 -8.28
C GLY A 189 4.82 -22.96 -7.47
N ARG A 190 4.12 -21.82 -7.30
CA ARG A 190 4.63 -20.64 -6.59
C ARG A 190 3.82 -20.36 -5.34
N ASP A 191 4.45 -20.52 -4.18
CA ASP A 191 3.76 -20.40 -2.90
C ASP A 191 3.46 -18.95 -2.53
N ALA A 192 2.16 -18.64 -2.44
CA ALA A 192 1.68 -17.34 -2.03
C ALA A 192 2.04 -17.00 -0.57
N ASN A 193 2.13 -18.02 0.29
CA ASN A 193 2.41 -17.89 1.71
C ASN A 193 3.91 -17.71 2.01
N GLN A 194 4.75 -17.97 0.99
CA GLN A 194 6.19 -17.68 0.96
C GLN A 194 6.49 -16.43 0.10
N GLY A 195 5.51 -15.57 -0.12
CA GLY A 195 5.70 -14.31 -0.84
C GLY A 195 5.74 -14.39 -2.37
N ALA A 196 5.44 -15.55 -2.96
CA ALA A 196 5.57 -15.77 -4.40
C ALA A 196 4.24 -15.81 -5.17
N CYS A 197 3.18 -15.14 -4.66
CA CYS A 197 1.86 -15.11 -5.29
C CYS A 197 1.89 -14.51 -6.69
N THR A 198 1.33 -15.24 -7.68
CA THR A 198 1.19 -14.80 -9.07
C THR A 198 -0.19 -14.23 -9.39
N HIS A 199 -1.04 -14.08 -8.38
CA HIS A 199 -2.41 -13.59 -8.50
C HIS A 199 -3.29 -14.36 -9.51
N PRO A 200 -3.30 -15.71 -9.51
CA PRO A 200 -4.07 -16.46 -10.48
C PRO A 200 -5.58 -16.22 -10.34
N CYS A 201 -6.06 -15.85 -9.14
CA CYS A 201 -7.46 -15.46 -8.94
C CYS A 201 -7.92 -14.25 -9.79
N ARG A 202 -6.99 -13.56 -10.47
CA ARG A 202 -7.25 -12.40 -11.34
C ARG A 202 -7.06 -12.71 -12.81
N TRP A 203 -6.74 -13.97 -13.17
CA TRP A 203 -6.65 -14.40 -14.55
C TRP A 203 -8.05 -14.63 -15.11
N LYS A 204 -8.16 -14.57 -16.43
CA LYS A 204 -9.41 -14.96 -17.12
C LYS A 204 -9.49 -16.47 -17.21
N TYR A 205 -10.61 -17.02 -16.82
CA TYR A 205 -10.88 -18.44 -16.87
C TYR A 205 -12.15 -18.71 -17.65
N SER A 206 -12.20 -19.91 -18.27
CA SER A 206 -13.41 -20.52 -18.77
C SER A 206 -13.45 -21.96 -18.30
N ILE A 207 -14.61 -22.46 -17.96
CA ILE A 207 -14.80 -23.87 -17.68
C ILE A 207 -15.03 -24.57 -19.05
N VAL A 208 -14.32 -25.68 -19.23
CA VAL A 208 -14.52 -26.59 -20.39
C VAL A 208 -14.96 -27.92 -19.82
N GLU A 209 -16.08 -28.42 -20.36
CA GLU A 209 -16.56 -29.77 -20.02
C GLU A 209 -15.82 -30.76 -20.90
N GLU A 210 -15.24 -31.82 -20.31
CA GLU A 210 -14.35 -32.77 -20.97
C GLU A 210 -14.96 -33.46 -22.18
N THR A 211 -16.30 -33.74 -22.13
CA THR A 211 -17.00 -34.39 -23.22
C THR A 211 -17.44 -33.43 -24.33
N ARG A 212 -17.22 -32.11 -24.18
CA ARG A 212 -17.57 -31.07 -25.17
C ARG A 212 -16.36 -30.19 -25.45
N PRO A 213 -15.30 -30.71 -26.05
CA PRO A 213 -14.11 -29.96 -26.35
C PRO A 213 -14.40 -28.79 -27.32
N GLY A 214 -13.99 -27.59 -26.99
CA GLY A 214 -14.20 -26.37 -27.78
C GLY A 214 -15.40 -25.52 -27.35
N GLU A 215 -16.25 -25.99 -26.42
CA GLU A 215 -17.25 -25.17 -25.77
C GLU A 215 -16.67 -24.55 -24.49
N TYR A 216 -16.61 -23.20 -24.44
CA TYR A 216 -16.08 -22.46 -23.33
C TYR A 216 -17.22 -21.80 -22.56
N TYR A 217 -17.35 -22.17 -21.28
CA TYR A 217 -18.35 -21.58 -20.40
C TYR A 217 -17.62 -20.49 -19.55
N PRO A 218 -17.94 -19.21 -19.79
CA PRO A 218 -17.36 -18.16 -18.96
C PRO A 218 -17.81 -18.32 -17.50
N VAL A 219 -16.91 -18.05 -16.58
CA VAL A 219 -17.15 -18.23 -15.15
C VAL A 219 -17.69 -16.93 -14.59
N TYR A 220 -18.91 -16.93 -14.06
CA TYR A 220 -19.58 -15.81 -13.42
C TYR A 220 -20.01 -16.18 -12.00
N GLU A 221 -20.21 -15.20 -11.14
CA GLU A 221 -20.84 -15.40 -9.83
C GLU A 221 -22.35 -15.27 -9.96
N ASN A 222 -23.08 -16.16 -9.28
CA ASN A 222 -24.50 -16.04 -9.07
C ASN A 222 -24.87 -16.50 -7.66
N GLU A 223 -26.15 -16.44 -7.29
CA GLU A 223 -26.66 -16.77 -5.96
C GLU A 223 -26.30 -18.18 -5.44
N ARG A 224 -25.70 -19.04 -6.27
CA ARG A 224 -25.45 -20.46 -5.99
C ARG A 224 -23.97 -20.84 -5.83
N GLY A 225 -23.01 -19.95 -6.10
CA GLY A 225 -21.59 -20.32 -5.96
C GLY A 225 -20.58 -19.21 -6.22
N THR A 226 -19.41 -19.39 -5.61
CA THR A 226 -18.27 -18.50 -5.73
C THR A 226 -17.35 -19.00 -6.83
N TYR A 227 -16.99 -18.13 -7.69
CA TYR A 227 -16.10 -18.33 -8.82
C TYR A 227 -14.81 -17.54 -8.60
N ILE A 228 -13.75 -17.81 -9.37
CA ILE A 228 -12.45 -17.14 -9.20
C ILE A 228 -12.54 -15.77 -9.88
N PHE A 229 -12.43 -14.65 -9.12
CA PHE A 229 -12.72 -13.32 -9.64
C PHE A 229 -11.77 -12.23 -9.22
N ASN A 230 -11.85 -11.17 -10.00
CA ASN A 230 -11.08 -9.95 -9.90
C ASN A 230 -11.76 -8.97 -8.95
N SER A 231 -11.40 -9.03 -7.67
CA SER A 231 -11.96 -8.13 -6.65
C SER A 231 -11.62 -6.67 -6.96
N LYS A 232 -12.59 -5.77 -6.74
CA LYS A 232 -12.37 -4.34 -6.66
C LYS A 232 -11.36 -4.00 -5.56
N ASP A 233 -10.74 -2.83 -5.64
CA ASP A 233 -9.84 -2.38 -4.58
C ASP A 233 -10.64 -1.77 -3.42
N LEU A 234 -10.21 -2.04 -2.19
CA LEU A 234 -10.77 -1.40 -1.00
C LEU A 234 -10.49 0.10 -1.03
N CYS A 235 -11.48 0.91 -0.70
CA CYS A 235 -11.32 2.35 -0.48
C CYS A 235 -12.31 2.86 0.56
N MET A 236 -11.80 3.38 1.67
CA MET A 236 -12.60 3.90 2.77
C MET A 236 -12.48 5.42 2.93
N ILE A 237 -12.06 6.12 1.87
CA ILE A 237 -11.81 7.56 1.92
C ILE A 237 -13.09 8.38 2.24
N GLU A 238 -14.25 7.90 1.80
CA GLU A 238 -15.56 8.51 2.08
C GLU A 238 -16.09 8.15 3.48
N HIS A 239 -15.38 7.33 4.26
CA HIS A 239 -15.86 6.75 5.52
C HIS A 239 -14.90 6.99 6.70
N ILE A 240 -14.12 8.06 6.65
CA ILE A 240 -13.21 8.45 7.74
C ILE A 240 -13.94 8.61 9.08
N PRO A 241 -15.16 9.19 9.14
CA PRO A 241 -15.91 9.28 10.39
C PRO A 241 -16.17 7.91 11.03
N ASP A 242 -16.60 6.93 10.24
CA ASP A 242 -16.91 5.58 10.73
C ASP A 242 -15.66 4.85 11.26
N LEU A 243 -14.54 5.03 10.58
CA LEU A 243 -13.24 4.49 11.01
C LEU A 243 -12.79 5.13 12.33
N ALA A 244 -12.90 6.45 12.46
CA ALA A 244 -12.54 7.19 13.66
C ALA A 244 -13.41 6.82 14.87
N GLU A 245 -14.68 6.43 14.63
CA GLU A 245 -15.63 6.01 15.67
C GLU A 245 -15.53 4.54 16.06
N SER A 246 -14.81 3.74 15.29
CA SER A 246 -14.72 2.30 15.51
C SER A 246 -13.67 1.89 16.56
N GLY A 247 -12.82 2.83 17.00
CA GLY A 247 -11.74 2.56 17.96
C GLY A 247 -10.53 1.86 17.31
N ILE A 248 -10.33 2.05 16.00
CA ILE A 248 -9.14 1.63 15.26
C ILE A 248 -8.02 2.63 15.53
N ASP A 249 -6.82 2.11 15.84
CA ASP A 249 -5.64 2.92 16.18
C ASP A 249 -4.75 3.20 14.96
N SER A 250 -4.77 2.31 13.94
CA SER A 250 -3.93 2.47 12.75
C SER A 250 -4.69 2.07 11.47
N LEU A 251 -4.64 2.96 10.48
CA LEU A 251 -5.23 2.80 9.14
C LEU A 251 -4.17 2.40 8.14
N LYS A 252 -4.22 1.15 7.69
CA LYS A 252 -3.20 0.57 6.80
C LYS A 252 -3.59 0.62 5.34
N VAL A 253 -2.68 1.11 4.51
CA VAL A 253 -2.80 1.06 3.05
C VAL A 253 -2.08 -0.17 2.52
N GLU A 254 -2.72 -0.95 1.63
CA GLU A 254 -2.09 -2.03 0.87
C GLU A 254 -1.50 -1.48 -0.42
N GLY A 255 -0.29 -1.91 -0.77
CA GLY A 255 0.33 -1.45 -2.01
C GLY A 255 1.85 -1.54 -2.04
N ARG A 256 2.47 -2.48 -1.32
CA ARG A 256 3.93 -2.63 -1.21
C ARG A 256 4.65 -2.82 -2.56
N MET A 257 3.91 -3.19 -3.64
CA MET A 257 4.43 -3.31 -5.00
C MET A 257 4.07 -2.13 -5.91
N LYS A 258 3.50 -1.08 -5.34
CA LYS A 258 3.02 0.07 -6.09
C LYS A 258 4.12 1.12 -6.29
N THR A 259 3.90 2.01 -7.26
CA THR A 259 4.82 3.11 -7.61
C THR A 259 4.77 4.25 -6.60
N ALA A 260 5.77 5.14 -6.64
CA ALA A 260 5.77 6.37 -5.86
C ALA A 260 4.53 7.22 -6.12
N LEU A 261 4.05 7.33 -7.36
CA LEU A 261 2.79 8.03 -7.66
C LEU A 261 1.60 7.48 -6.88
N TYR A 262 1.43 6.16 -6.82
CA TYR A 262 0.34 5.55 -6.05
C TYR A 262 0.48 5.87 -4.56
N VAL A 263 1.68 5.67 -4.01
CA VAL A 263 1.96 5.90 -2.59
C VAL A 263 1.72 7.36 -2.21
N ALA A 264 2.24 8.30 -2.99
CA ALA A 264 2.04 9.73 -2.78
C ALA A 264 0.56 10.13 -2.87
N THR A 265 -0.15 9.66 -3.91
CA THR A 265 -1.57 9.98 -4.12
C THR A 265 -2.41 9.48 -2.96
N VAL A 266 -2.24 8.22 -2.54
CA VAL A 266 -3.05 7.63 -1.48
C VAL A 266 -2.69 8.23 -0.11
N ALA A 267 -1.39 8.34 0.21
CA ALA A 267 -0.94 8.92 1.48
C ALA A 267 -1.46 10.35 1.66
N ARG A 268 -1.25 11.22 0.67
CA ARG A 268 -1.68 12.61 0.70
C ARG A 268 -3.20 12.76 0.86
N THR A 269 -3.95 11.95 0.11
CA THR A 269 -5.42 12.03 0.14
C THR A 269 -5.97 11.60 1.50
N TYR A 270 -5.50 10.46 2.05
CA TYR A 270 -5.91 10.02 3.39
C TYR A 270 -5.41 10.96 4.48
N ARG A 271 -4.18 11.48 4.38
CA ARG A 271 -3.66 12.47 5.32
C ARG A 271 -4.55 13.69 5.41
N LYS A 272 -4.84 14.29 4.24
CA LYS A 272 -5.71 15.46 4.18
C LYS A 272 -7.12 15.16 4.71
N ALA A 273 -7.70 14.02 4.35
CA ALA A 273 -9.04 13.64 4.83
C ALA A 273 -9.08 13.46 6.36
N LEU A 274 -8.04 12.82 6.94
CA LEU A 274 -7.89 12.68 8.38
C LEU A 274 -7.73 14.04 9.07
N ASP A 275 -6.83 14.89 8.55
CA ASP A 275 -6.57 16.20 9.13
C ASP A 275 -7.81 17.07 9.09
N ASP A 276 -8.48 17.16 7.95
CA ASP A 276 -9.71 17.93 7.78
C ASP A 276 -10.82 17.43 8.73
N TYR A 277 -11.01 16.10 8.86
CA TYR A 277 -12.02 15.54 9.75
C TYR A 277 -11.74 15.83 11.24
N PHE A 278 -10.49 15.71 11.67
CA PHE A 278 -10.12 15.93 13.07
C PHE A 278 -10.00 17.42 13.43
N GLU A 279 -9.80 18.29 12.44
CA GLU A 279 -9.89 19.75 12.60
C GLU A 279 -11.36 20.19 12.67
N ASP A 280 -12.18 19.88 11.66
CA ASP A 280 -13.62 20.13 11.60
C ASP A 280 -14.29 19.12 10.64
N PRO A 281 -15.21 18.28 11.12
CA PRO A 281 -15.95 17.34 10.27
C PRO A 281 -16.62 17.99 9.03
N LYS A 282 -17.04 19.25 9.13
CA LYS A 282 -17.60 19.99 7.98
C LYS A 282 -16.58 20.28 6.90
N LYS A 283 -15.32 20.47 7.27
CA LYS A 283 -14.21 20.66 6.34
C LYS A 283 -13.96 19.38 5.51
N TYR A 284 -14.03 18.23 6.20
CA TYR A 284 -13.97 16.94 5.51
C TYR A 284 -15.14 16.76 4.53
N GLU A 285 -16.37 17.06 4.96
CA GLU A 285 -17.54 16.97 4.09
C GLU A 285 -17.42 17.92 2.87
N ALA A 286 -16.97 19.14 3.07
CA ALA A 286 -16.79 20.14 2.01
C ALA A 286 -15.74 19.74 0.98
N ASN A 287 -14.71 18.99 1.38
CA ASN A 287 -13.62 18.56 0.51
C ASN A 287 -13.84 17.16 -0.12
N MET A 288 -15.02 16.54 0.07
CA MET A 288 -15.28 15.15 -0.37
C MET A 288 -15.03 14.93 -1.86
N GLU A 289 -15.47 15.85 -2.73
CA GLU A 289 -15.26 15.71 -4.17
C GLU A 289 -13.77 15.73 -4.53
N TRP A 290 -12.97 16.56 -3.85
CA TRP A 290 -11.53 16.59 -4.03
C TRP A 290 -10.87 15.24 -3.65
N TYR A 291 -11.29 14.62 -2.52
CA TYR A 291 -10.74 13.31 -2.13
C TYR A 291 -11.05 12.23 -3.17
N LYS A 292 -12.30 12.20 -3.67
CA LYS A 292 -12.76 11.23 -4.67
C LYS A 292 -12.03 11.39 -5.99
N GLU A 293 -11.84 12.61 -6.43
CA GLU A 293 -11.09 12.91 -7.65
C GLU A 293 -9.62 12.55 -7.49
N GLU A 294 -8.99 13.00 -6.38
CA GLU A 294 -7.55 12.84 -6.19
C GLU A 294 -7.15 11.38 -6.01
N ILE A 295 -7.92 10.59 -5.25
CA ILE A 295 -7.61 9.16 -5.01
C ILE A 295 -7.61 8.34 -6.31
N GLY A 296 -8.30 8.80 -7.35
CA GLY A 296 -8.34 8.20 -8.68
C GLY A 296 -7.18 8.60 -9.60
N LYS A 297 -6.29 9.52 -9.19
CA LYS A 297 -5.17 10.01 -10.03
C LYS A 297 -3.92 9.11 -9.97
N CYS A 298 -4.11 7.82 -9.75
CA CYS A 298 -3.08 6.79 -9.84
C CYS A 298 -3.67 5.52 -10.49
N THR A 299 -2.88 4.47 -10.64
CA THR A 299 -3.40 3.19 -11.18
C THR A 299 -4.12 2.41 -10.09
N TYR A 300 -5.43 2.20 -10.25
CA TYR A 300 -6.29 1.49 -9.32
C TYR A 300 -7.28 0.57 -10.05
N ARG A 301 -8.02 -0.25 -9.31
CA ARG A 301 -9.22 -0.94 -9.78
C ARG A 301 -10.42 -0.25 -9.17
N GLU A 302 -11.59 -0.35 -9.81
CA GLU A 302 -12.83 0.18 -9.23
C GLU A 302 -12.90 -0.07 -7.72
N PHE A 303 -13.50 0.85 -6.98
CA PHE A 303 -13.48 0.83 -5.52
C PHE A 303 -14.69 0.12 -4.91
N THR A 304 -14.46 -0.45 -3.72
CA THR A 304 -15.46 -1.08 -2.85
C THR A 304 -15.12 -0.77 -1.40
N THR A 305 -16.13 -0.80 -0.53
CA THR A 305 -15.94 -0.77 0.93
C THR A 305 -15.59 -2.15 1.53
N GLY A 306 -15.43 -3.18 0.69
CA GLY A 306 -15.12 -4.54 1.13
C GLY A 306 -16.18 -5.08 2.10
N PHE A 307 -15.74 -5.58 3.25
CA PHE A 307 -16.61 -6.16 4.28
C PHE A 307 -17.08 -5.17 5.35
N PHE A 308 -16.64 -3.91 5.33
CA PHE A 308 -16.90 -2.96 6.41
C PHE A 308 -18.38 -2.76 6.72
N TYR A 309 -19.25 -2.81 5.72
CA TYR A 309 -20.71 -2.65 5.89
C TYR A 309 -21.48 -3.96 5.72
N GLY A 310 -20.80 -5.10 5.74
CA GLY A 310 -21.37 -6.42 5.62
C GLY A 310 -20.73 -7.27 4.52
N LYS A 311 -21.27 -8.44 4.28
CA LYS A 311 -20.73 -9.33 3.25
C LYS A 311 -20.88 -8.69 1.86
N PRO A 312 -19.77 -8.52 1.11
CA PRO A 312 -19.84 -7.93 -0.23
C PRO A 312 -20.66 -8.80 -1.17
N SER A 313 -21.45 -8.13 -2.03
CA SER A 313 -22.22 -8.76 -3.10
C SER A 313 -21.36 -8.95 -4.37
N SER A 314 -21.99 -9.41 -5.44
CA SER A 314 -21.41 -9.45 -6.79
C SER A 314 -20.81 -8.11 -7.23
N ASP A 315 -21.38 -6.99 -6.76
CA ASP A 315 -20.92 -5.64 -7.13
C ASP A 315 -19.50 -5.31 -6.64
N ALA A 316 -18.95 -6.09 -5.70
CA ALA A 316 -17.57 -5.97 -5.24
C ALA A 316 -16.54 -6.63 -6.16
N GLN A 317 -16.98 -7.20 -7.30
CA GLN A 317 -16.14 -7.87 -8.28
C GLN A 317 -16.14 -7.13 -9.62
N ILE A 318 -15.06 -7.29 -10.39
CA ILE A 318 -14.95 -6.72 -11.74
C ILE A 318 -15.16 -7.83 -12.75
N TYR A 319 -16.21 -7.73 -13.53
CA TYR A 319 -16.57 -8.69 -14.57
C TYR A 319 -16.13 -8.28 -15.97
N ASN A 320 -15.74 -7.00 -16.15
CA ASN A 320 -15.31 -6.44 -17.42
C ASN A 320 -13.86 -6.83 -17.76
N SER A 321 -13.48 -6.66 -19.02
CA SER A 321 -12.17 -7.05 -19.53
C SER A 321 -11.00 -6.21 -18.98
N ASN A 322 -11.24 -4.97 -18.58
CA ASN A 322 -10.23 -4.07 -18.05
C ASN A 322 -10.19 -4.09 -16.53
N THR A 323 -9.07 -4.56 -16.01
CA THR A 323 -8.83 -4.72 -14.59
C THR A 323 -8.41 -3.43 -13.90
N TYR A 324 -7.71 -2.55 -14.61
CA TYR A 324 -7.11 -1.35 -14.06
C TYR A 324 -7.60 -0.09 -14.77
N VAL A 325 -7.95 0.92 -13.96
CA VAL A 325 -8.16 2.29 -14.39
C VAL A 325 -6.83 3.02 -14.29
N LYS A 326 -6.42 3.68 -15.38
CA LYS A 326 -5.17 4.43 -15.47
C LYS A 326 -5.42 5.76 -16.16
N ASN A 327 -5.90 6.73 -15.40
CA ASN A 327 -6.20 8.08 -15.92
C ASN A 327 -4.98 9.01 -15.86
N TYR A 328 -3.94 8.62 -15.11
CA TYR A 328 -2.71 9.38 -14.97
C TYR A 328 -1.48 8.49 -15.16
N THR A 329 -0.48 9.04 -15.85
CA THR A 329 0.83 8.39 -16.03
C THR A 329 1.89 9.08 -15.17
N TYR A 330 2.62 8.29 -14.40
CA TYR A 330 3.75 8.71 -13.59
C TYR A 330 4.96 9.02 -14.46
N LEU A 331 5.48 10.25 -14.42
CA LEU A 331 6.61 10.70 -15.21
C LEU A 331 7.94 10.64 -14.46
N GLY A 332 7.92 10.98 -13.16
CA GLY A 332 9.08 10.95 -12.28
C GLY A 332 8.84 11.67 -10.96
N THR A 333 9.78 11.54 -10.04
CA THR A 333 9.86 12.34 -8.81
C THR A 333 11.09 13.25 -8.92
N VAL A 334 10.92 14.53 -8.68
CA VAL A 334 12.05 15.50 -8.69
C VAL A 334 13.01 15.12 -7.56
N GLU A 335 14.26 14.84 -7.91
CA GLU A 335 15.32 14.48 -6.97
C GLU A 335 16.08 15.70 -6.48
N SER A 336 16.38 16.62 -7.40
CA SER A 336 17.10 17.85 -7.10
C SER A 336 16.80 18.93 -8.16
N ILE A 337 17.32 20.14 -7.88
CA ILE A 337 17.34 21.24 -8.84
C ILE A 337 18.82 21.53 -9.14
N ASP A 338 19.19 21.55 -10.43
CA ASP A 338 20.55 21.83 -10.85
C ASP A 338 20.92 23.33 -10.74
N GLU A 339 22.20 23.64 -10.98
CA GLU A 339 22.72 25.01 -10.91
C GLU A 339 22.08 25.98 -11.94
N ASN A 340 21.42 25.44 -12.98
CA ASN A 340 20.69 26.19 -13.99
C ASN A 340 19.20 26.31 -13.68
N GLY A 341 18.75 25.81 -12.51
CA GLY A 341 17.34 25.82 -12.09
C GLY A 341 16.48 24.75 -12.78
N ARG A 342 17.10 23.71 -13.36
CA ARG A 342 16.39 22.60 -14.01
C ARG A 342 16.04 21.53 -13.00
N SER A 343 14.84 20.94 -13.16
CA SER A 343 14.42 19.78 -12.38
C SER A 343 15.17 18.53 -12.81
N VAL A 344 15.86 17.87 -11.89
CA VAL A 344 16.61 16.64 -12.14
C VAL A 344 15.80 15.46 -11.62
N PHE A 345 15.54 14.47 -12.47
CA PHE A 345 14.83 13.24 -12.08
C PHE A 345 15.02 12.07 -13.05
N GLU A 346 14.87 10.86 -12.55
CA GLU A 346 14.83 9.65 -13.37
C GLU A 346 13.48 9.52 -14.08
N GLN A 347 13.50 9.48 -15.41
CA GLN A 347 12.31 9.25 -16.23
C GLN A 347 11.65 7.90 -15.94
N LYS A 348 10.35 7.91 -15.74
CA LYS A 348 9.54 6.69 -15.56
C LYS A 348 8.68 6.36 -16.79
N ASN A 349 8.20 7.35 -17.52
CA ASN A 349 7.45 7.19 -18.76
C ASN A 349 7.76 8.33 -19.73
N LYS A 350 7.48 8.09 -21.03
CA LYS A 350 7.76 9.04 -22.10
C LYS A 350 6.93 10.31 -21.97
N PHE A 351 7.55 11.45 -22.23
CA PHE A 351 6.92 12.77 -22.41
C PHE A 351 7.76 13.60 -23.42
N THR A 352 7.21 14.73 -23.89
CA THR A 352 7.83 15.56 -24.94
C THR A 352 7.83 17.03 -24.55
N VAL A 353 8.72 17.80 -25.18
CA VAL A 353 8.72 19.26 -25.08
C VAL A 353 7.37 19.79 -25.60
N GLY A 354 6.82 20.76 -24.89
CA GLY A 354 5.52 21.38 -25.16
C GLY A 354 4.33 20.72 -24.52
N GLU A 355 4.47 19.50 -23.95
CA GLU A 355 3.40 18.86 -23.18
C GLU A 355 3.11 19.63 -21.90
N THR A 356 1.82 19.58 -21.47
CA THR A 356 1.39 20.03 -20.15
C THR A 356 1.33 18.83 -19.22
N ILE A 357 2.00 18.96 -18.07
CA ILE A 357 2.02 17.96 -17.02
C ILE A 357 1.46 18.55 -15.72
N GLU A 358 1.18 17.71 -14.76
CA GLU A 358 0.77 18.15 -13.41
C GLU A 358 1.89 17.85 -12.41
N ARG A 359 2.30 18.89 -11.67
CA ARG A 359 3.12 18.77 -10.47
C ARG A 359 2.21 18.59 -9.27
N MET A 360 2.38 17.49 -8.56
CA MET A 360 1.68 17.15 -7.34
C MET A 360 2.56 17.46 -6.13
N LYS A 361 2.06 18.31 -5.23
CA LYS A 361 2.76 18.70 -3.98
C LYS A 361 2.19 17.98 -2.74
N PRO A 362 3.00 17.81 -1.68
CA PRO A 362 2.54 17.19 -0.43
C PRO A 362 1.38 17.92 0.24
N ASP A 363 1.29 19.24 0.11
CA ASP A 363 0.28 20.10 0.75
C ASP A 363 -1.14 19.98 0.18
N GLY A 364 -1.34 19.14 -0.84
CA GLY A 364 -2.61 18.94 -1.51
C GLY A 364 -2.79 19.77 -2.79
N THR A 365 -1.87 20.70 -3.10
CA THR A 365 -1.92 21.47 -4.35
C THR A 365 -1.45 20.66 -5.55
N ASN A 366 -2.11 20.89 -6.69
CA ASN A 366 -1.67 20.42 -7.99
C ASN A 366 -1.45 21.64 -8.88
N VAL A 367 -0.33 21.69 -9.60
CA VAL A 367 0.04 22.80 -10.48
C VAL A 367 0.31 22.27 -11.87
N SER A 368 -0.38 22.82 -12.88
CA SER A 368 -0.07 22.53 -14.27
C SER A 368 1.22 23.21 -14.68
N LEU A 369 2.13 22.47 -15.28
CA LEU A 369 3.41 22.95 -15.80
C LEU A 369 3.55 22.56 -17.27
N LYS A 370 4.14 23.44 -18.06
CA LYS A 370 4.51 23.14 -19.44
C LYS A 370 5.97 22.76 -19.52
N VAL A 371 6.28 21.68 -20.23
CA VAL A 371 7.66 21.24 -20.51
C VAL A 371 8.27 22.19 -21.54
N ILE A 372 9.24 22.99 -21.15
CA ILE A 372 9.92 23.98 -22.03
C ILE A 372 11.15 23.38 -22.70
N GLY A 373 11.89 22.51 -22.01
CA GLY A 373 13.07 21.86 -22.55
C GLY A 373 13.44 20.61 -21.78
N ILE A 374 13.99 19.64 -22.48
CA ILE A 374 14.48 18.37 -21.93
C ILE A 374 15.95 18.24 -22.31
N PHE A 375 16.80 17.88 -21.36
CA PHE A 375 18.23 17.69 -21.55
C PHE A 375 18.67 16.35 -20.94
N ASP A 376 19.65 15.69 -21.56
CA ASP A 376 20.30 14.52 -21.00
C ASP A 376 21.36 14.91 -19.93
N GLU A 377 22.03 13.91 -19.35
CA GLU A 377 23.08 14.10 -18.34
C GLU A 377 24.30 14.90 -18.89
N ASP A 378 24.56 14.84 -20.19
CA ASP A 378 25.63 15.58 -20.86
C ASP A 378 25.19 17.01 -21.24
N GLY A 379 23.95 17.39 -20.99
CA GLY A 379 23.38 18.69 -21.29
C GLY A 379 22.90 18.86 -22.73
N ASN A 380 22.84 17.79 -23.54
CA ASN A 380 22.30 17.84 -24.88
C ASN A 380 20.76 17.96 -24.86
N ALA A 381 20.24 18.87 -25.67
CA ALA A 381 18.80 19.07 -25.80
C ALA A 381 18.14 17.89 -26.53
N GLN A 382 16.97 17.46 -26.05
CA GLN A 382 16.14 16.41 -26.62
C GLN A 382 14.72 16.94 -26.86
N GLU A 383 14.04 16.50 -27.92
CA GLU A 383 12.62 16.82 -28.14
C GLU A 383 11.69 15.96 -27.29
N SER A 384 12.15 14.81 -26.85
CA SER A 384 11.38 13.87 -26.02
C SER A 384 12.28 13.10 -25.06
N ALA A 385 11.69 12.52 -24.05
CA ALA A 385 12.30 11.58 -23.11
C ALA A 385 11.89 10.13 -23.49
N PRO A 386 12.59 9.45 -24.42
CA PRO A 386 12.14 8.17 -24.98
C PRO A 386 12.60 6.94 -24.18
N HIS A 387 13.65 7.08 -23.36
CA HIS A 387 14.33 5.96 -22.71
C HIS A 387 13.97 5.88 -21.23
N PRO A 388 13.28 4.81 -20.79
CA PRO A 388 12.97 4.62 -19.35
C PRO A 388 14.26 4.57 -18.52
N LYS A 389 14.22 5.15 -17.33
CA LYS A 389 15.33 5.28 -16.37
C LYS A 389 16.47 6.23 -16.81
N GLN A 390 16.26 7.03 -17.80
CA GLN A 390 17.19 8.11 -18.14
C GLN A 390 17.11 9.20 -17.07
N MET A 391 18.26 9.66 -16.58
CA MET A 391 18.32 10.89 -15.78
C MET A 391 18.13 12.08 -16.72
N LEU A 392 17.25 12.96 -16.34
CA LEU A 392 16.89 14.12 -17.15
C LEU A 392 17.03 15.41 -16.36
N HIS A 393 17.43 16.47 -17.08
CA HIS A 393 17.39 17.85 -16.62
C HIS A 393 16.28 18.58 -17.39
N VAL A 394 15.19 18.94 -16.74
CA VAL A 394 13.98 19.44 -17.40
C VAL A 394 13.69 20.88 -16.98
N VAL A 395 13.40 21.73 -17.95
CA VAL A 395 12.93 23.11 -17.74
C VAL A 395 11.41 23.12 -17.88
N PHE A 396 10.74 23.66 -16.87
CA PHE A 396 9.31 23.93 -16.86
C PHE A 396 9.04 25.42 -16.91
N ASP A 397 7.80 25.84 -17.22
CA ASP A 397 7.33 27.23 -17.14
C ASP A 397 7.01 27.69 -15.71
N GLY A 398 7.29 26.86 -14.70
CA GLY A 398 7.13 27.13 -13.29
C GLY A 398 8.16 26.39 -12.46
N GLU A 399 8.20 26.70 -11.16
CA GLU A 399 9.15 26.11 -10.23
C GLU A 399 8.76 24.71 -9.80
N THR A 400 9.74 23.88 -9.46
CA THR A 400 9.58 22.55 -8.83
C THR A 400 10.50 22.47 -7.61
N GLU A 401 10.22 21.52 -6.75
CA GLU A 401 10.98 21.25 -5.53
C GLU A 401 11.33 19.76 -5.44
N PRO A 402 12.39 19.38 -4.75
CA PRO A 402 12.70 17.97 -4.46
C PRO A 402 11.49 17.28 -3.82
N GLN A 403 11.25 16.03 -4.23
CA GLN A 403 10.08 15.19 -3.86
C GLN A 403 8.74 15.59 -4.53
N ASP A 404 8.66 16.61 -5.36
CA ASP A 404 7.49 16.83 -6.20
C ASP A 404 7.27 15.63 -7.14
N ILE A 405 6.04 15.14 -7.22
CA ILE A 405 5.64 14.09 -8.17
C ILE A 405 5.18 14.74 -9.47
N LEU A 406 5.75 14.28 -10.57
CA LEU A 406 5.36 14.71 -11.92
C LEU A 406 4.48 13.62 -12.54
N ARG A 407 3.28 14.00 -12.97
CA ARG A 407 2.31 13.10 -13.60
C ARG A 407 1.61 13.78 -14.77
N ARG A 408 1.13 12.99 -15.71
CA ARG A 408 0.35 13.48 -16.86
C ARG A 408 -1.00 12.81 -16.87
N GLN A 409 -2.04 13.58 -17.11
CA GLN A 409 -3.38 13.06 -17.38
C GLN A 409 -3.38 12.38 -18.75
N GLU A 410 -3.86 11.15 -18.81
CA GLU A 410 -4.05 10.46 -20.08
C GLU A 410 -5.29 10.98 -20.78
N PRO A 411 -5.27 11.06 -22.12
CA PRO A 411 -6.48 11.38 -22.88
C PRO A 411 -7.57 10.34 -22.58
N ASP A 412 -8.81 10.77 -22.44
CA ASP A 412 -9.93 9.84 -22.34
C ASP A 412 -9.88 8.87 -23.52
N GLU A 413 -9.60 7.61 -23.27
CA GLU A 413 -9.77 6.57 -24.29
C GLU A 413 -11.26 6.61 -24.66
N LYS A 414 -11.58 7.10 -25.85
CA LYS A 414 -12.93 7.04 -26.39
C LYS A 414 -13.38 5.60 -26.35
N GLN A 415 -14.41 5.34 -25.55
CA GLN A 415 -15.14 4.08 -25.46
C GLN A 415 -15.54 3.54 -26.81
#